data_ffe8393b7643cd234b20aca7dbd232e0
#
_entry.id   ffe8393b7643cd234b20aca7dbd232e0
#
_cell.length_a   1.000
_cell.length_b   1.000
_cell.length_c   1.000
_cell.angle_alpha   90.00
_cell.angle_beta   90.00
_cell.angle_gamma   90.00
#
_symmetry.space_group_name_H-M   'P 1'
#
loop_
_entity.id
_entity.type
_entity.pdbx_description
1 polymer ?
#
loop_
_entity_poly.entity_id
_entity_poly.type
_entity_poly.pdbx_seq_one_letter_code
_entity_poly.pdbx_strand_id
1 'polypeptide(L)'
;MSASTIAKQARRSAGGSAARRTAKSRRHFRLRKKVAGTAERPRLVVSRSSRHLFVQLVDDAKGVTIASGSTFKLSDGDKTAQAKQLGATLADAAKAAGITKVVFDRGGNTYTGRVAAFADAAREAGLEF
;
A
#
# COMPACT_ATOMS: atom_id res chain seq x y z
N MET A 1 1.76 15.74 7.54
CA MET A 1 1.26 17.06 7.04
C MET A 1 -0.24 17.17 7.27
N SER A 2 -0.71 18.37 7.59
CA SER A 2 -2.15 18.62 7.70
C SER A 2 -2.78 18.80 6.31
N ALA A 3 -4.10 18.63 6.22
CA ALA A 3 -4.83 18.84 4.97
C ALA A 3 -4.72 20.29 4.46
N SER A 4 -4.70 21.27 5.36
CA SER A 4 -4.55 22.67 4.99
C SER A 4 -3.17 22.99 4.40
N THR A 5 -2.11 22.37 4.90
CA THR A 5 -0.75 22.52 4.36
C THR A 5 -0.68 21.92 2.96
N ILE A 6 -1.26 20.74 2.74
CA ILE A 6 -1.33 20.11 1.43
C ILE A 6 -2.09 20.99 0.42
N ALA A 7 -3.20 21.59 0.83
CA ALA A 7 -3.98 22.48 -0.03
C ALA A 7 -3.19 23.74 -0.42
N LYS A 8 -2.41 24.32 0.51
CA LYS A 8 -1.54 25.46 0.21
C LYS A 8 -0.45 25.12 -0.79
N GLN A 9 0.17 23.93 -0.65
CA GLN A 9 1.15 23.45 -1.62
C GLN A 9 0.55 23.31 -3.02
N ALA A 10 -0.64 22.76 -3.14
CA ALA A 10 -1.32 22.60 -4.41
C ALA A 10 -1.56 23.94 -5.11
N ARG A 11 -1.95 24.97 -4.37
CA ARG A 11 -2.17 26.31 -4.93
C ARG A 11 -0.90 26.98 -5.44
N ARG A 12 0.23 26.73 -4.77
CA ARG A 12 1.54 27.30 -5.14
C ARG A 12 2.20 26.59 -6.30
N SER A 13 1.84 25.32 -6.52
CA SER A 13 2.43 24.49 -7.56
C SER A 13 1.77 24.74 -8.89
N ALA A 14 2.45 25.46 -9.78
CA ALA A 14 1.97 25.66 -11.14
C ALA A 14 2.26 24.46 -12.04
N GLY A 15 3.16 23.53 -11.64
CA GLY A 15 3.53 22.35 -12.42
C GLY A 15 2.61 21.16 -12.22
N GLY A 16 2.26 20.44 -13.29
CA GLY A 16 1.37 19.29 -13.27
C GLY A 16 1.86 18.16 -12.35
N SER A 17 3.18 17.88 -12.29
CA SER A 17 3.76 16.87 -11.42
C SER A 17 3.58 17.17 -9.95
N ALA A 18 3.84 18.41 -9.54
CA ALA A 18 3.68 18.85 -8.15
C ALA A 18 2.21 18.80 -7.73
N ALA A 19 1.29 19.23 -8.61
CA ALA A 19 -0.14 19.17 -8.36
C ALA A 19 -0.62 17.73 -8.20
N ARG A 20 -0.15 16.80 -9.03
CA ARG A 20 -0.48 15.37 -8.93
C ARG A 20 0.02 14.76 -7.63
N ARG A 21 1.25 15.05 -7.21
CA ARG A 21 1.79 14.57 -5.93
C ARG A 21 0.99 15.07 -4.75
N THR A 22 0.61 16.34 -4.76
CA THR A 22 -0.21 16.93 -3.71
C THR A 22 -1.60 16.31 -3.66
N ALA A 23 -2.22 16.08 -4.80
CA ALA A 23 -3.51 15.41 -4.87
C ALA A 23 -3.46 13.98 -4.33
N LYS A 24 -2.39 13.23 -4.64
CA LYS A 24 -2.17 11.89 -4.09
C LYS A 24 -2.01 11.93 -2.58
N SER A 25 -1.25 12.89 -2.05
CA SER A 25 -1.06 13.07 -0.61
C SER A 25 -2.39 13.38 0.10
N ARG A 26 -3.26 14.17 -0.50
CA ARG A 26 -4.60 14.44 0.03
C ARG A 26 -5.45 13.18 0.09
N ARG A 27 -5.43 12.35 -0.96
CA ARG A 27 -6.18 11.09 -0.98
C ARG A 27 -5.68 10.15 0.11
N HIS A 28 -4.35 10.02 0.27
CA HIS A 28 -3.76 9.20 1.31
C HIS A 28 -4.09 9.73 2.70
N PHE A 29 -4.03 11.04 2.91
CA PHE A 29 -4.41 11.67 4.17
C PHE A 29 -5.87 11.37 4.55
N ARG A 30 -6.80 11.45 3.59
CA ARG A 30 -8.20 11.10 3.85
C ARG A 30 -8.39 9.64 4.21
N LEU A 31 -7.69 8.75 3.51
CA LEU A 31 -7.72 7.31 3.78
C LEU A 31 -7.18 7.02 5.18
N ARG A 32 -6.07 7.64 5.56
CA ARG A 32 -5.42 7.44 6.85
C ARG A 32 -6.24 7.90 8.06
N LYS A 33 -7.24 8.72 7.87
CA LYS A 33 -8.19 9.05 8.93
C LYS A 33 -9.02 7.84 9.37
N LYS A 34 -9.22 6.89 8.47
CA LYS A 34 -10.07 5.71 8.67
C LYS A 34 -9.26 4.42 8.84
N VAL A 35 -7.97 4.44 8.51
CA VAL A 35 -7.12 3.24 8.46
C VAL A 35 -6.01 3.35 9.49
N ALA A 36 -5.99 2.44 10.44
CA ALA A 36 -4.93 2.28 11.41
C ALA A 36 -4.70 0.80 11.68
N GLY A 37 -3.45 0.38 11.83
CA GLY A 37 -3.08 -1.01 12.10
C GLY A 37 -2.87 -1.28 13.58
N THR A 38 -3.14 -2.52 13.99
CA THR A 38 -2.86 -3.02 15.33
C THR A 38 -2.03 -4.30 15.23
N ALA A 39 -1.61 -4.86 16.38
CA ALA A 39 -0.86 -6.13 16.40
C ALA A 39 -1.70 -7.28 15.84
N GLU A 40 -3.01 -7.29 16.09
CA GLU A 40 -3.92 -8.34 15.65
C GLU A 40 -4.37 -8.15 14.19
N ARG A 41 -4.49 -6.89 13.75
CA ARG A 41 -4.88 -6.52 12.40
C ARG A 41 -3.95 -5.42 11.90
N PRO A 42 -2.72 -5.78 11.49
CA PRO A 42 -1.75 -4.81 11.00
C PRO A 42 -2.22 -4.10 9.73
N ARG A 43 -1.64 -2.94 9.47
CA ARG A 43 -1.91 -2.17 8.27
C ARG A 43 -1.03 -2.68 7.12
N LEU A 44 -1.65 -3.16 6.06
CA LEU A 44 -0.98 -3.56 4.83
C LEU A 44 -0.87 -2.34 3.92
N VAL A 45 0.32 -1.76 3.87
CA VAL A 45 0.60 -0.55 3.08
C VAL A 45 1.11 -0.94 1.71
N VAL A 46 0.47 -0.42 0.66
CA VAL A 46 0.89 -0.62 -0.73
C VAL A 46 1.32 0.71 -1.31
N SER A 47 2.58 0.79 -1.72
CA SER A 47 3.14 1.94 -2.42
C SER A 47 3.44 1.59 -3.87
N ARG A 48 2.87 2.35 -4.79
CA ARG A 48 3.03 2.13 -6.22
C ARG A 48 3.92 3.20 -6.84
N SER A 49 4.98 2.76 -7.53
CA SER A 49 5.75 3.61 -8.41
C SER A 49 5.43 3.25 -9.88
N SER A 50 6.03 3.97 -10.85
CA SER A 50 5.81 3.67 -12.26
C SER A 50 6.28 2.26 -12.65
N ARG A 51 7.31 1.73 -11.98
CA ARG A 51 7.94 0.45 -12.31
C ARG A 51 7.66 -0.66 -11.31
N HIS A 52 7.51 -0.33 -10.03
CA HIS A 52 7.47 -1.30 -8.96
C HIS A 52 6.35 -1.08 -7.98
N LEU A 53 6.01 -2.13 -7.28
CA LEU A 53 5.07 -2.13 -6.17
C LEU A 53 5.84 -2.50 -4.91
N PHE A 54 5.69 -1.70 -3.85
CA PHE A 54 6.30 -1.95 -2.54
C PHE A 54 5.19 -2.16 -1.52
N VAL A 55 5.37 -3.14 -0.66
CA VAL A 55 4.38 -3.44 0.38
C VAL A 55 5.05 -3.58 1.72
N GLN A 56 4.33 -3.16 2.77
CA GLN A 56 4.75 -3.30 4.16
C GLN A 56 3.56 -3.70 5.01
N LEU A 57 3.79 -4.58 5.95
CA LEU A 57 2.82 -4.96 6.97
C LEU A 57 3.25 -4.29 8.27
N VAL A 58 2.50 -3.30 8.73
CA VAL A 58 2.90 -2.39 9.81
C VAL A 58 1.98 -2.51 11.01
N ASP A 59 2.56 -2.66 12.19
CA ASP A 59 1.86 -2.50 13.47
C ASP A 59 2.00 -1.04 13.91
N ASP A 60 0.94 -0.24 13.71
CA ASP A 60 0.96 1.19 14.04
C ASP A 60 1.03 1.44 15.55
N ALA A 61 0.55 0.51 16.37
CA ALA A 61 0.60 0.66 17.83
C ALA A 61 2.02 0.59 18.36
N LYS A 62 2.87 -0.28 17.79
CA LYS A 62 4.28 -0.43 18.16
C LYS A 62 5.22 0.34 17.24
N GLY A 63 4.76 0.81 16.09
CA GLY A 63 5.58 1.50 15.12
C GLY A 63 6.61 0.61 14.43
N VAL A 64 6.33 -0.69 14.25
CA VAL A 64 7.24 -1.65 13.65
C VAL A 64 6.67 -2.24 12.37
N THR A 65 7.55 -2.57 11.43
CA THR A 65 7.21 -3.30 10.21
C THR A 65 7.39 -4.79 10.46
N ILE A 66 6.31 -5.56 10.33
CA ILE A 66 6.30 -7.01 10.59
C ILE A 66 6.85 -7.77 9.39
N ALA A 67 6.46 -7.38 8.18
CA ALA A 67 6.90 -7.98 6.94
C ALA A 67 6.92 -6.94 5.83
N SER A 68 7.75 -7.14 4.82
CA SER A 68 7.83 -6.24 3.67
C SER A 68 8.17 -7.03 2.41
N GLY A 69 7.92 -6.41 1.25
CA GLY A 69 8.27 -7.00 -0.03
C GLY A 69 8.15 -5.98 -1.15
N SER A 70 8.71 -6.33 -2.31
CA SER A 70 8.61 -5.50 -3.49
C SER A 70 8.70 -6.33 -4.76
N THR A 71 8.29 -5.75 -5.88
CA THR A 71 8.48 -6.35 -7.22
C THR A 71 9.86 -6.05 -7.79
N PHE A 72 10.71 -5.34 -7.07
CA PHE A 72 12.01 -4.88 -7.57
C PHE A 72 12.90 -5.99 -8.09
N LYS A 73 12.90 -7.16 -7.43
CA LYS A 73 13.71 -8.32 -7.82
C LYS A 73 13.00 -9.27 -8.77
N LEU A 74 11.73 -9.03 -9.07
CA LEU A 74 10.95 -9.86 -9.98
C LEU A 74 11.15 -9.38 -11.41
N SER A 75 11.63 -10.26 -12.28
CA SER A 75 11.90 -9.94 -13.69
C SER A 75 10.96 -10.66 -14.66
N ASP A 76 10.24 -11.67 -14.19
CA ASP A 76 9.37 -12.49 -15.02
C ASP A 76 7.94 -11.94 -15.05
N GLY A 77 7.38 -11.89 -16.25
CA GLY A 77 6.01 -11.47 -16.48
C GLY A 77 5.84 -9.96 -16.51
N ASP A 78 4.61 -9.52 -16.71
CA ASP A 78 4.26 -8.12 -16.70
C ASP A 78 4.08 -7.60 -15.25
N LYS A 79 3.77 -6.33 -15.12
CA LYS A 79 3.59 -5.68 -13.81
C LYS A 79 2.43 -6.30 -13.00
N THR A 80 1.37 -6.73 -13.68
CA THR A 80 0.22 -7.38 -13.03
C THR A 80 0.60 -8.76 -12.50
N ALA A 81 1.33 -9.57 -13.29
CA ALA A 81 1.79 -10.88 -12.86
C ALA A 81 2.76 -10.76 -11.67
N GLN A 82 3.67 -9.78 -11.69
CA GLN A 82 4.58 -9.50 -10.57
C GLN A 82 3.82 -9.10 -9.31
N ALA A 83 2.76 -8.30 -9.44
CA ALA A 83 1.91 -7.92 -8.32
C ALA A 83 1.22 -9.12 -7.69
N LYS A 84 0.74 -10.07 -8.49
CA LYS A 84 0.15 -11.32 -8.01
C LYS A 84 1.14 -12.18 -7.25
N GLN A 85 2.37 -12.32 -7.75
CA GLN A 85 3.44 -13.04 -7.06
C GLN A 85 3.76 -12.39 -5.70
N LEU A 86 3.85 -11.08 -5.68
CA LEU A 86 4.10 -10.34 -4.45
C LEU A 86 2.98 -10.53 -3.43
N GLY A 87 1.73 -10.54 -3.88
CA GLY A 87 0.58 -10.79 -3.03
C GLY A 87 0.64 -12.14 -2.34
N ALA A 88 0.94 -13.20 -3.09
CA ALA A 88 1.11 -14.55 -2.56
C ALA A 88 2.27 -14.64 -1.57
N THR A 89 3.42 -14.05 -1.93
CA THR A 89 4.62 -14.03 -1.08
C THR A 89 4.37 -13.32 0.24
N LEU A 90 3.73 -12.14 0.19
CA LEU A 90 3.43 -11.38 1.41
C LEU A 90 2.41 -12.11 2.29
N ALA A 91 1.41 -12.73 1.69
CA ALA A 91 0.43 -13.53 2.44
C ALA A 91 1.10 -14.69 3.19
N ASP A 92 2.04 -15.38 2.55
CA ASP A 92 2.80 -16.45 3.19
C ASP A 92 3.65 -15.91 4.35
N ALA A 93 4.32 -14.77 4.17
CA ALA A 93 5.10 -14.12 5.21
C ALA A 93 4.21 -13.69 6.39
N ALA A 94 3.02 -13.18 6.13
CA ALA A 94 2.06 -12.80 7.16
C ALA A 94 1.59 -14.02 7.96
N LYS A 95 1.27 -15.13 7.29
CA LYS A 95 0.89 -16.39 7.95
C LYS A 95 2.00 -16.94 8.81
N ALA A 96 3.25 -16.86 8.34
CA ALA A 96 4.41 -17.28 9.12
C ALA A 96 4.57 -16.47 10.40
N ALA A 97 4.13 -15.20 10.39
CA ALA A 97 4.10 -14.33 11.56
C ALA A 97 2.81 -14.48 12.39
N GLY A 98 1.91 -15.39 12.02
CA GLY A 98 0.65 -15.64 12.73
C GLY A 98 -0.46 -14.64 12.42
N ILE A 99 -0.36 -13.91 11.31
CA ILE A 99 -1.30 -12.87 10.94
C ILE A 99 -2.19 -13.36 9.79
N THR A 100 -3.51 -13.27 9.99
CA THR A 100 -4.50 -13.66 8.99
C THR A 100 -5.42 -12.51 8.56
N LYS A 101 -5.51 -11.46 9.38
CA LYS A 101 -6.36 -10.29 9.13
C LYS A 101 -5.50 -9.05 9.02
N VAL A 102 -5.79 -8.22 8.03
CA VAL A 102 -5.06 -6.96 7.81
C VAL A 102 -6.03 -5.84 7.46
N VAL A 103 -5.59 -4.60 7.64
CA VAL A 103 -6.29 -3.40 7.16
C VAL A 103 -5.55 -2.91 5.93
N PHE A 104 -6.26 -2.77 4.82
CA PHE A 104 -5.63 -2.43 3.54
C PHE A 104 -5.48 -0.91 3.38
N ASP A 105 -4.23 -0.45 3.23
CA ASP A 105 -3.89 0.94 2.94
C ASP A 105 -3.26 1.03 1.55
N ARG A 106 -4.04 1.51 0.60
CA ARG A 106 -3.61 1.62 -0.80
C ARG A 106 -2.74 2.84 -1.10
N GLY A 107 -2.37 3.63 -0.08
CA GLY A 107 -1.43 4.75 -0.22
C GLY A 107 -1.91 5.90 -1.11
N GLY A 108 -3.23 6.13 -1.21
CA GLY A 108 -3.81 7.13 -2.09
C GLY A 108 -3.89 6.72 -3.56
N ASN A 109 -3.53 5.49 -3.89
CA ASN A 109 -3.67 4.93 -5.24
C ASN A 109 -5.10 4.44 -5.49
N THR A 110 -5.51 4.42 -6.76
CA THR A 110 -6.80 3.84 -7.14
C THR A 110 -6.74 2.32 -7.01
N TYR A 111 -7.85 1.72 -6.53
CA TYR A 111 -7.96 0.26 -6.41
C TYR A 111 -8.25 -0.37 -7.78
N THR A 112 -7.26 -0.35 -8.65
CA THR A 112 -7.34 -0.91 -10.02
C THR A 112 -5.97 -1.44 -10.45
N GLY A 113 -5.93 -2.21 -11.52
CA GLY A 113 -4.69 -2.70 -12.12
C GLY A 113 -3.82 -3.48 -11.15
N ARG A 114 -2.57 -3.07 -10.98
CA ARG A 114 -1.59 -3.76 -10.13
C ARG A 114 -2.00 -3.84 -8.67
N VAL A 115 -2.57 -2.77 -8.14
CA VAL A 115 -3.01 -2.74 -6.73
C VAL A 115 -4.13 -3.76 -6.50
N ALA A 116 -5.10 -3.83 -7.39
CA ALA A 116 -6.19 -4.81 -7.32
C ALA A 116 -5.66 -6.23 -7.49
N ALA A 117 -4.75 -6.46 -8.44
CA ALA A 117 -4.14 -7.77 -8.67
C ALA A 117 -3.38 -8.27 -7.43
N PHE A 118 -2.61 -7.40 -6.79
CA PHE A 118 -1.93 -7.70 -5.53
C PHE A 118 -2.93 -8.07 -4.43
N ALA A 119 -3.96 -7.25 -4.24
CA ALA A 119 -4.95 -7.48 -3.19
C ALA A 119 -5.71 -8.79 -3.40
N ASP A 120 -6.13 -9.09 -4.62
CA ASP A 120 -6.84 -10.33 -4.94
C ASP A 120 -5.97 -11.55 -4.68
N ALA A 121 -4.69 -11.51 -5.08
CA ALA A 121 -3.75 -12.60 -4.83
C ALA A 121 -3.51 -12.81 -3.33
N ALA A 122 -3.39 -11.75 -2.56
CA ALA A 122 -3.24 -11.84 -1.11
C ALA A 122 -4.49 -12.46 -0.45
N ARG A 123 -5.68 -12.10 -0.91
CA ARG A 123 -6.94 -12.70 -0.43
C ARG A 123 -7.04 -14.18 -0.78
N GLU A 124 -6.69 -14.56 -2.01
CA GLU A 124 -6.66 -15.96 -2.45
C GLU A 124 -5.69 -16.79 -1.61
N ALA A 125 -4.59 -16.21 -1.19
CA ALA A 125 -3.60 -16.87 -0.34
C ALA A 125 -4.02 -16.93 1.13
N GLY A 126 -5.14 -16.34 1.51
CA GLY A 126 -5.75 -16.49 2.84
C GLY A 126 -5.76 -15.28 3.75
N LEU A 127 -5.33 -14.10 3.28
CA LEU A 127 -5.48 -12.87 4.06
C LEU A 127 -6.92 -12.35 3.99
N GLU A 128 -7.41 -11.83 5.11
CA GLU A 128 -8.74 -11.22 5.22
C GLU A 128 -8.62 -9.69 5.30
N PHE A 129 -9.30 -9.04 4.41
CA PHE A 129 -9.45 -7.57 4.45
C PHE A 129 -10.53 -7.08 3.51
#